data_bde453267fb17104535fac1db0a8cafb
#
_entry.id   bde453267fb17104535fac1db0a8cafb
#
_cell.length_a   1.000
_cell.length_b   1.000
_cell.length_c   1.000
_cell.angle_alpha   90.00
_cell.angle_beta   90.00
_cell.angle_gamma   90.00
#
_symmetry.space_group_name_H-M   'P 1'
#
loop_
_entity.id
_entity.type
_entity.pdbx_description
1 polymer ?
#
loop_
_entity_poly.entity_id
_entity_poly.type
_entity_poly.pdbx_seq_one_letter_code
_entity_poly.pdbx_strand_id
1 'polypeptide(L)'
;MDKFYSPKIIAILFNQKSKDAESLALDIKQKLKDDFEVYSQSAESAIIKGLNNEKIDLIISIGGDGTVLRCAHVLNGSTAPILGINLGRLGFLCEIDSSDIDQKLLPYLEGKGVIEQRSILKINLFKNNSKKEFFALNDFVLARGSKIRIIDVEASLNNNHFATYRGDGVVVSTATGSTAYSLSLGGAILSPSSNNMIIKPIASHASLLGGLVMESDAKLILKADSREDLSLTVDGFIDTQLREFDYIEIQIDDSKTVNFVRSLDFKSEYWNSLAKKLELRKGESLGR
;
A
#
# COMPACT_ATOMS: atom_id res chain seq x y z
N MET A 1 20.72 3.04 -3.33
CA MET A 1 19.74 3.54 -2.34
C MET A 1 20.06 4.99 -2.12
N ASP A 2 19.05 5.82 -2.25
CA ASP A 2 19.23 7.25 -2.05
C ASP A 2 19.29 7.55 -0.55
N LYS A 3 20.18 8.47 -0.17
CA LYS A 3 20.31 8.90 1.21
C LYS A 3 19.10 9.77 1.57
N PHE A 4 18.51 9.52 2.74
CA PHE A 4 17.55 10.45 3.31
C PHE A 4 18.29 11.64 3.91
N TYR A 5 17.79 12.85 3.68
CA TYR A 5 18.32 14.09 4.25
C TYR A 5 17.41 14.62 5.33
N SER A 6 17.95 15.41 6.26
CA SER A 6 17.16 16.06 7.31
C SER A 6 16.03 16.90 6.71
N PRO A 7 14.76 16.65 7.09
CA PRO A 7 13.62 17.41 6.60
C PRO A 7 13.60 18.81 7.23
N LYS A 8 12.86 19.74 6.63
CA LYS A 8 12.54 21.05 7.22
C LYS A 8 11.08 21.14 7.59
N ILE A 9 10.21 20.59 6.73
CA ILE A 9 8.76 20.65 6.86
C ILE A 9 8.22 19.25 7.05
N ILE A 10 7.60 18.99 8.18
CA ILE A 10 7.11 17.67 8.61
C ILE A 10 5.59 17.70 8.74
N ALA A 11 4.91 16.76 8.10
CA ALA A 11 3.50 16.49 8.33
C ALA A 11 3.32 15.24 9.20
N ILE A 12 2.69 15.37 10.34
CA ILE A 12 2.32 14.25 11.21
C ILE A 12 0.89 13.86 10.92
N LEU A 13 0.69 12.66 10.37
CA LEU A 13 -0.64 12.13 10.04
C LEU A 13 -0.94 10.93 10.94
N PHE A 14 -2.05 11.00 11.67
CA PHE A 14 -2.40 10.00 12.66
C PHE A 14 -3.75 9.32 12.37
N ASN A 15 -3.95 8.13 12.93
CA ASN A 15 -5.21 7.40 12.87
C ASN A 15 -6.28 8.10 13.70
N GLN A 16 -7.31 8.65 13.08
CA GLN A 16 -8.41 9.36 13.73
C GLN A 16 -9.16 8.50 14.78
N LYS A 17 -9.16 7.18 14.61
CA LYS A 17 -9.89 6.25 15.51
C LYS A 17 -9.11 5.91 16.78
N SER A 18 -7.86 6.37 16.91
CA SER A 18 -6.97 6.08 18.06
C SER A 18 -6.64 7.36 18.81
N LYS A 19 -7.11 7.48 20.04
CA LYS A 19 -6.76 8.59 20.94
C LYS A 19 -5.27 8.60 21.27
N ASP A 20 -4.65 7.43 21.38
CA ASP A 20 -3.21 7.30 21.63
C ASP A 20 -2.39 7.82 20.44
N ALA A 21 -2.87 7.61 19.20
CA ALA A 21 -2.23 8.15 18.01
C ALA A 21 -2.30 9.68 17.96
N GLU A 22 -3.43 10.27 18.32
CA GLU A 22 -3.61 11.71 18.39
C GLU A 22 -2.74 12.33 19.49
N SER A 23 -2.75 11.74 20.70
CA SER A 23 -1.91 12.20 21.81
C SER A 23 -0.43 12.17 21.45
N LEU A 24 0.04 11.05 20.91
CA LEU A 24 1.43 10.90 20.47
C LEU A 24 1.80 11.90 19.36
N ALA A 25 0.88 12.16 18.41
CA ALA A 25 1.11 13.14 17.36
C ALA A 25 1.30 14.56 17.92
N LEU A 26 0.53 14.93 18.94
CA LEU A 26 0.67 16.22 19.63
C LEU A 26 1.97 16.30 20.41
N ASP A 27 2.35 15.23 21.10
CA ASP A 27 3.60 15.16 21.87
C ASP A 27 4.82 15.30 20.94
N ILE A 28 4.84 14.57 19.82
CA ILE A 28 5.92 14.68 18.83
C ILE A 28 5.95 16.09 18.24
N LYS A 29 4.79 16.66 17.87
CA LYS A 29 4.71 18.02 17.35
C LYS A 29 5.30 19.02 18.35
N GLN A 30 4.98 18.90 19.64
CA GLN A 30 5.48 19.78 20.68
C GLN A 30 7.00 19.66 20.86
N LYS A 31 7.55 18.43 20.74
CA LYS A 31 9.00 18.17 20.82
C LYS A 31 9.78 18.75 19.64
N LEU A 32 9.17 18.80 18.45
CA LEU A 32 9.86 19.15 17.19
C LEU A 32 9.65 20.60 16.73
N LYS A 33 8.70 21.34 17.29
CA LYS A 33 8.27 22.66 16.78
C LYS A 33 9.35 23.75 16.81
N ASP A 34 10.37 23.61 17.63
CA ASP A 34 11.44 24.59 17.76
C ASP A 34 12.54 24.40 16.70
N ASP A 35 12.68 23.20 16.16
CA ASP A 35 13.69 22.83 15.17
C ASP A 35 13.12 22.63 13.75
N PHE A 36 11.82 22.35 13.63
CA PHE A 36 11.14 21.99 12.38
C PHE A 36 9.80 22.73 12.22
N GLU A 37 9.39 22.96 10.99
CA GLU A 37 8.02 23.37 10.69
C GLU A 37 7.11 22.13 10.70
N VAL A 38 6.20 22.02 11.68
CA VAL A 38 5.44 20.80 11.94
C VAL A 38 3.93 21.03 11.85
N TYR A 39 3.29 20.30 10.94
CA TYR A 39 1.84 20.20 10.80
C TYR A 39 1.34 18.88 11.38
N SER A 40 0.13 18.89 11.96
CA SER A 40 -0.48 17.65 12.49
C SER A 40 -1.97 17.63 12.21
N GLN A 41 -2.45 16.52 11.64
CA GLN A 41 -3.88 16.27 11.41
C GLN A 41 -4.15 14.77 11.26
N SER A 42 -5.44 14.35 11.29
CA SER A 42 -5.76 12.96 11.01
C SER A 42 -5.52 12.61 9.53
N ALA A 43 -5.11 11.37 9.26
CA ALA A 43 -4.88 10.89 7.90
C ALA A 43 -6.17 10.92 7.06
N GLU A 44 -7.31 10.65 7.68
CA GLU A 44 -8.63 10.74 7.04
C GLU A 44 -8.97 12.19 6.65
N SER A 45 -8.68 13.16 7.51
CA SER A 45 -8.88 14.58 7.20
C SER A 45 -7.97 15.05 6.07
N ALA A 46 -6.73 14.55 6.05
CA ALA A 46 -5.76 14.87 5.01
C ALA A 46 -6.18 14.37 3.62
N ILE A 47 -6.81 13.20 3.53
CA ILE A 47 -7.37 12.69 2.26
C ILE A 47 -8.47 13.61 1.71
N ILE A 48 -9.32 14.15 2.60
CA ILE A 48 -10.47 14.97 2.20
C ILE A 48 -10.06 16.40 1.88
N LYS A 49 -9.20 16.99 2.69
CA LYS A 49 -8.86 18.43 2.66
C LYS A 49 -7.51 18.73 2.01
N GLY A 50 -6.70 17.70 1.75
CA GLY A 50 -5.31 17.85 1.36
C GLY A 50 -4.38 18.24 2.52
N LEU A 51 -3.12 18.40 2.22
CA LEU A 51 -2.13 18.97 3.11
C LEU A 51 -2.08 20.48 2.90
N ASN A 52 -2.07 21.25 3.98
CA ASN A 52 -2.08 22.71 3.94
C ASN A 52 -0.78 23.33 3.38
N ASN A 53 0.24 22.53 3.13
CA ASN A 53 1.50 22.97 2.56
C ASN A 53 1.93 22.04 1.42
N GLU A 54 2.32 22.62 0.31
CA GLU A 54 2.71 21.90 -0.90
C GLU A 54 4.14 21.31 -0.82
N LYS A 55 4.96 21.78 0.12
CA LYS A 55 6.38 21.38 0.28
C LYS A 55 6.60 20.59 1.57
N ILE A 56 5.97 19.44 1.69
CA ILE A 56 6.28 18.50 2.78
C ILE A 56 7.56 17.74 2.43
N ASP A 57 8.53 17.74 3.33
CA ASP A 57 9.79 16.99 3.18
C ASP A 57 9.70 15.60 3.78
N LEU A 58 8.81 15.40 4.78
CA LEU A 58 8.60 14.12 5.45
C LEU A 58 7.17 14.00 5.95
N ILE A 59 6.54 12.83 5.75
CA ILE A 59 5.34 12.43 6.47
C ILE A 59 5.72 11.48 7.60
N ILE A 60 5.35 11.82 8.84
CA ILE A 60 5.35 10.87 9.95
C ILE A 60 3.93 10.30 10.08
N SER A 61 3.80 9.01 9.82
CA SER A 61 2.52 8.28 9.95
C SER A 61 2.44 7.61 11.32
N ILE A 62 1.42 7.92 12.12
CA ILE A 62 1.22 7.35 13.46
C ILE A 62 -0.02 6.47 13.48
N GLY A 63 0.20 5.15 13.60
CA GLY A 63 -0.86 4.14 13.57
C GLY A 63 -0.34 2.79 13.15
N GLY A 64 -1.08 2.07 12.31
CA GLY A 64 -0.65 0.83 11.66
C GLY A 64 -0.53 0.99 10.15
N ASP A 65 -0.34 -0.12 9.42
CA ASP A 65 -0.19 -0.14 7.96
C ASP A 65 -1.33 0.58 7.24
N GLY A 66 -2.58 0.47 7.72
CA GLY A 66 -3.71 1.19 7.14
C GLY A 66 -3.61 2.72 7.22
N THR A 67 -2.90 3.28 8.22
CA THR A 67 -2.62 4.72 8.30
C THR A 67 -1.54 5.10 7.30
N VAL A 68 -0.53 4.26 7.14
CA VAL A 68 0.53 4.44 6.12
C VAL A 68 -0.06 4.44 4.72
N LEU A 69 -1.00 3.54 4.41
CA LEU A 69 -1.70 3.53 3.12
C LEU A 69 -2.44 4.85 2.86
N ARG A 70 -3.14 5.39 3.88
CA ARG A 70 -3.79 6.70 3.75
C ARG A 70 -2.78 7.82 3.50
N CYS A 71 -1.63 7.79 4.18
CA CYS A 71 -0.55 8.74 3.93
C CYS A 71 -0.04 8.69 2.48
N ALA A 72 0.12 7.49 1.93
CA ALA A 72 0.52 7.30 0.53
C ALA A 72 -0.48 7.94 -0.45
N HIS A 73 -1.78 7.81 -0.20
CA HIS A 73 -2.82 8.45 -1.01
C HIS A 73 -2.85 9.98 -0.88
N VAL A 74 -2.55 10.52 0.31
CA VAL A 74 -2.46 11.97 0.54
C VAL A 74 -1.32 12.60 -0.27
N LEU A 75 -0.22 11.86 -0.48
CA LEU A 75 0.92 12.33 -1.27
C LEU A 75 0.58 12.64 -2.73
N ASN A 76 -0.36 11.91 -3.32
CA ASN A 76 -0.88 12.12 -4.69
C ASN A 76 0.20 12.50 -5.73
N GLY A 77 1.34 11.79 -5.70
CA GLY A 77 2.46 12.02 -6.61
C GLY A 77 3.58 12.93 -6.05
N SER A 78 3.47 13.44 -4.83
CA SER A 78 4.60 14.02 -4.10
C SER A 78 5.65 12.95 -3.80
N THR A 79 6.92 13.33 -3.84
CA THR A 79 8.06 12.46 -3.55
C THR A 79 8.44 12.42 -2.06
N ALA A 80 7.72 13.16 -1.20
CA ALA A 80 7.99 13.17 0.23
C ALA A 80 7.93 11.75 0.81
N PRO A 81 8.95 11.28 1.52
CA PRO A 81 8.95 9.95 2.09
C PRO A 81 8.05 9.86 3.32
N ILE A 82 7.64 8.62 3.64
CA ILE A 82 6.86 8.29 4.81
C ILE A 82 7.74 7.57 5.84
N LEU A 83 7.72 8.05 7.08
CA LEU A 83 8.25 7.35 8.25
C LEU A 83 7.08 6.84 9.09
N GLY A 84 6.87 5.53 9.11
CA GLY A 84 5.76 4.92 9.85
C GLY A 84 6.14 4.64 11.32
N ILE A 85 5.31 5.10 12.25
CA ILE A 85 5.38 4.78 13.68
C ILE A 85 4.18 3.90 14.04
N ASN A 86 4.44 2.72 14.56
CA ASN A 86 3.43 1.74 14.90
C ASN A 86 3.00 1.85 16.36
N LEU A 87 1.68 1.80 16.60
CA LEU A 87 1.09 1.83 17.96
C LEU A 87 0.57 0.48 18.45
N GLY A 88 0.71 -0.56 17.65
CA GLY A 88 0.17 -1.87 18.00
C GLY A 88 1.05 -3.00 17.53
N ARG A 89 0.46 -4.01 16.89
CA ARG A 89 1.27 -5.07 16.26
C ARG A 89 2.01 -4.50 15.06
N LEU A 90 3.33 -4.63 15.07
CA LEU A 90 4.18 -4.14 14.00
C LEU A 90 3.73 -4.67 12.63
N GLY A 91 3.37 -3.73 11.77
CA GLY A 91 3.00 -3.99 10.37
C GLY A 91 4.23 -4.22 9.48
N PHE A 92 4.03 -4.25 8.18
CA PHE A 92 5.10 -4.35 7.18
C PHE A 92 5.56 -2.97 6.67
N LEU A 93 4.77 -1.92 6.92
CA LEU A 93 5.01 -0.58 6.40
C LEU A 93 5.60 0.37 7.45
N CYS A 94 5.38 0.11 8.74
CA CYS A 94 5.97 0.91 9.80
C CYS A 94 7.45 0.57 10.04
N GLU A 95 8.22 1.56 10.48
CA GLU A 95 9.66 1.49 10.72
C GLU A 95 10.00 1.53 12.22
N ILE A 96 9.27 2.34 12.98
CA ILE A 96 9.51 2.56 14.40
C ILE A 96 8.35 1.97 15.20
N ASP A 97 8.65 1.21 16.25
CA ASP A 97 7.67 0.88 17.27
C ASP A 97 7.51 2.05 18.25
N SER A 98 6.30 2.29 18.74
CA SER A 98 6.05 3.41 19.68
C SER A 98 6.91 3.35 20.94
N SER A 99 7.33 2.18 21.38
CA SER A 99 8.27 2.02 22.50
C SER A 99 9.68 2.55 22.24
N ASP A 100 10.07 2.68 20.96
CA ASP A 100 11.43 3.01 20.54
C ASP A 100 11.56 4.46 20.05
N ILE A 101 10.49 5.25 20.09
CA ILE A 101 10.44 6.62 19.51
C ILE A 101 11.57 7.51 20.04
N ASP A 102 11.77 7.54 21.35
CA ASP A 102 12.77 8.43 21.98
C ASP A 102 14.19 8.11 21.53
N GLN A 103 14.46 6.87 21.11
CA GLN A 103 15.77 6.43 20.67
C GLN A 103 15.94 6.55 19.15
N LYS A 104 14.88 6.27 18.36
CA LYS A 104 14.98 6.09 16.91
C LYS A 104 14.52 7.32 16.11
N LEU A 105 13.60 8.15 16.61
CA LEU A 105 13.03 9.23 15.82
C LEU A 105 14.06 10.28 15.44
N LEU A 106 14.81 10.82 16.42
CA LEU A 106 15.80 11.87 16.18
C LEU A 106 16.89 11.44 15.16
N PRO A 107 17.49 10.25 15.23
CA PRO A 107 18.44 9.81 14.21
C PRO A 107 17.88 9.89 12.78
N TYR A 108 16.61 9.51 12.54
CA TYR A 108 16.01 9.67 11.22
C TYR A 108 15.87 11.14 10.82
N LEU A 109 15.41 12.02 11.73
CA LEU A 109 15.28 13.44 11.45
C LEU A 109 16.63 14.12 11.19
N GLU A 110 17.72 13.58 11.72
CA GLU A 110 19.10 13.98 11.42
C GLU A 110 19.63 13.44 10.09
N GLY A 111 18.81 12.73 9.33
CA GLY A 111 19.20 12.16 8.03
C GLY A 111 19.99 10.85 8.11
N LYS A 112 19.89 10.11 9.23
CA LYS A 112 20.52 8.78 9.39
C LYS A 112 19.64 7.65 8.87
N GLY A 113 19.09 7.82 7.67
CA GLY A 113 18.22 6.85 7.02
C GLY A 113 18.50 6.73 5.54
N VAL A 114 17.83 5.78 4.90
CA VAL A 114 17.82 5.58 3.45
C VAL A 114 16.39 5.62 2.92
N ILE A 115 16.26 5.94 1.63
CA ILE A 115 14.98 5.90 0.94
C ILE A 115 14.77 4.52 0.33
N GLU A 116 13.68 3.89 0.71
CA GLU A 116 13.12 2.71 0.06
C GLU A 116 11.98 3.14 -0.87
N GLN A 117 12.08 2.84 -2.15
CA GLN A 117 11.03 3.09 -3.13
C GLN A 117 10.14 1.87 -3.27
N ARG A 118 8.82 2.08 -3.28
CA ARG A 118 7.81 1.05 -3.51
C ARG A 118 7.00 1.39 -4.75
N SER A 119 6.86 0.41 -5.63
CA SER A 119 5.99 0.51 -6.80
C SER A 119 4.53 0.61 -6.39
N ILE A 120 3.74 1.28 -7.22
CA ILE A 120 2.30 1.39 -7.08
C ILE A 120 1.60 0.89 -8.33
N LEU A 121 0.36 0.43 -8.19
CA LEU A 121 -0.51 0.18 -9.33
C LEU A 121 -1.09 1.51 -9.82
N LYS A 122 -1.09 1.68 -11.12
CA LYS A 122 -1.90 2.66 -11.84
C LYS A 122 -3.12 1.95 -12.39
N ILE A 123 -4.31 2.42 -12.02
CA ILE A 123 -5.59 1.80 -12.37
C ILE A 123 -6.43 2.82 -13.13
N ASN A 124 -6.78 2.50 -14.37
CA ASN A 124 -7.61 3.32 -15.23
C ASN A 124 -8.95 2.63 -15.46
N LEU A 125 -10.01 3.18 -14.91
CA LEU A 125 -11.39 2.76 -15.16
C LEU A 125 -11.95 3.53 -16.34
N PHE A 126 -12.35 2.83 -17.40
CA PHE A 126 -13.00 3.39 -18.57
C PHE A 126 -14.49 3.11 -18.57
N LYS A 127 -15.29 4.17 -18.78
CA LYS A 127 -16.75 4.10 -18.89
C LYS A 127 -17.27 5.21 -19.80
N ASN A 128 -18.00 4.85 -20.88
CA ASN A 128 -18.65 5.81 -21.79
C ASN A 128 -17.69 6.94 -22.25
N ASN A 129 -16.52 6.61 -22.76
CA ASN A 129 -15.46 7.53 -23.15
C ASN A 129 -14.90 8.41 -22.00
N SER A 130 -15.30 8.20 -20.76
CA SER A 130 -14.66 8.82 -19.61
C SER A 130 -13.60 7.90 -19.00
N LYS A 131 -12.57 8.51 -18.40
CA LYS A 131 -11.50 7.80 -17.71
C LYS A 131 -11.44 8.31 -16.27
N LYS A 132 -11.43 7.38 -15.32
CA LYS A 132 -11.13 7.68 -13.92
C LYS A 132 -9.87 6.93 -13.51
N GLU A 133 -8.92 7.66 -12.94
CA GLU A 133 -7.61 7.12 -12.54
C GLU A 133 -7.57 6.92 -11.02
N PHE A 134 -6.97 5.80 -10.59
CA PHE A 134 -6.67 5.49 -9.20
C PHE A 134 -5.25 4.96 -9.09
N PHE A 135 -4.70 5.01 -7.88
CA PHE A 135 -3.40 4.45 -7.54
C PHE A 135 -3.55 3.56 -6.31
N ALA A 136 -2.84 2.44 -6.28
CA ALA A 136 -2.79 1.54 -5.12
C ALA A 136 -1.35 1.24 -4.72
N LEU A 137 -1.05 1.35 -3.42
CA LEU A 137 0.21 0.88 -2.86
C LEU A 137 0.16 -0.62 -2.57
N ASN A 138 -0.98 -1.12 -2.07
CA ASN A 138 -1.18 -2.55 -1.84
C ASN A 138 -1.89 -3.24 -3.00
N ASP A 139 -3.19 -2.97 -3.15
CA ASP A 139 -4.03 -3.77 -4.03
C ASP A 139 -5.25 -3.04 -4.59
N PHE A 140 -5.69 -3.56 -5.70
CA PHE A 140 -6.95 -3.28 -6.34
C PHE A 140 -7.82 -4.53 -6.30
N VAL A 141 -9.08 -4.37 -5.94
CA VAL A 141 -10.06 -5.45 -5.88
C VAL A 141 -11.24 -5.14 -6.79
N LEU A 142 -11.57 -6.05 -7.69
CA LEU A 142 -12.83 -6.06 -8.42
C LEU A 142 -13.61 -7.29 -7.96
N ALA A 143 -14.73 -7.07 -7.30
CA ALA A 143 -15.53 -8.14 -6.71
C ALA A 143 -17.02 -7.95 -7.01
N ARG A 144 -17.79 -9.00 -6.79
CA ARG A 144 -19.26 -8.93 -6.75
C ARG A 144 -19.71 -7.91 -5.69
N GLY A 145 -20.82 -7.26 -5.93
CA GLY A 145 -21.43 -6.36 -4.97
C GLY A 145 -22.11 -7.09 -3.78
N SER A 146 -23.11 -6.46 -3.19
CA SER A 146 -23.80 -6.97 -2.00
C SER A 146 -24.54 -8.30 -2.21
N LYS A 147 -24.95 -8.58 -3.43
CA LYS A 147 -25.63 -9.86 -3.75
C LYS A 147 -24.60 -10.97 -3.97
N ILE A 148 -24.88 -12.12 -3.33
CA ILE A 148 -24.02 -13.32 -3.43
C ILE A 148 -24.31 -14.02 -4.77
N ARG A 149 -23.71 -13.48 -5.84
CA ARG A 149 -23.76 -14.09 -7.18
C ARG A 149 -22.36 -14.10 -7.78
N ILE A 150 -22.00 -15.23 -8.34
CA ILE A 150 -20.73 -15.42 -9.06
C ILE A 150 -20.68 -14.44 -10.24
N ILE A 151 -19.52 -13.85 -10.46
CA ILE A 151 -19.22 -13.00 -11.61
C ILE A 151 -18.16 -13.66 -12.47
N ASP A 152 -18.15 -13.32 -13.75
CA ASP A 152 -17.11 -13.69 -14.68
C ASP A 152 -16.23 -12.47 -14.96
N VAL A 153 -14.93 -12.58 -14.66
CA VAL A 153 -13.94 -11.52 -14.91
C VAL A 153 -12.99 -12.00 -15.99
N GLU A 154 -13.12 -11.41 -17.18
CA GLU A 154 -12.18 -11.64 -18.28
C GLU A 154 -10.89 -10.87 -18.04
N ALA A 155 -9.76 -11.55 -18.17
CA ALA A 155 -8.44 -10.98 -18.01
C ALA A 155 -7.64 -11.14 -19.31
N SER A 156 -7.11 -10.01 -19.79
CA SER A 156 -6.21 -9.95 -20.94
C SER A 156 -4.89 -9.33 -20.54
N LEU A 157 -3.79 -9.89 -21.02
CA LEU A 157 -2.44 -9.40 -20.80
C LEU A 157 -1.88 -8.91 -22.14
N ASN A 158 -1.46 -7.64 -22.19
CA ASN A 158 -0.95 -7.02 -23.40
C ASN A 158 -1.87 -7.20 -24.61
N ASN A 159 -3.18 -7.02 -24.39
CA ASN A 159 -4.29 -7.21 -25.33
C ASN A 159 -4.59 -8.68 -25.74
N ASN A 160 -3.90 -9.66 -25.17
CA ASN A 160 -4.18 -11.07 -25.40
C ASN A 160 -5.03 -11.63 -24.26
N HIS A 161 -6.24 -12.10 -24.54
CA HIS A 161 -7.06 -12.81 -23.56
C HIS A 161 -6.33 -14.07 -23.09
N PHE A 162 -6.19 -14.24 -21.77
CA PHE A 162 -5.51 -15.41 -21.21
C PHE A 162 -6.37 -16.20 -20.20
N ALA A 163 -7.36 -15.55 -19.56
CA ALA A 163 -8.21 -16.23 -18.59
C ALA A 163 -9.56 -15.54 -18.43
N THR A 164 -10.58 -16.33 -18.02
CA THR A 164 -11.83 -15.85 -17.45
C THR A 164 -11.94 -16.43 -16.03
N TYR A 165 -11.92 -15.58 -15.04
CA TYR A 165 -12.05 -15.95 -13.64
C TYR A 165 -13.52 -15.96 -13.23
N ARG A 166 -14.05 -17.14 -12.93
CA ARG A 166 -15.41 -17.31 -12.43
C ARG A 166 -15.38 -17.50 -10.93
N GLY A 167 -15.91 -16.53 -10.17
CA GLY A 167 -15.84 -16.53 -8.72
C GLY A 167 -16.44 -15.27 -8.09
N ASP A 168 -15.95 -14.91 -6.89
CA ASP A 168 -16.37 -13.69 -6.21
C ASP A 168 -15.66 -12.43 -6.72
N GLY A 169 -14.59 -12.59 -7.50
CA GLY A 169 -13.83 -11.47 -8.07
C GLY A 169 -12.35 -11.77 -8.28
N VAL A 170 -11.57 -10.71 -8.40
CA VAL A 170 -10.11 -10.76 -8.53
C VAL A 170 -9.45 -9.67 -7.68
N VAL A 171 -8.25 -9.97 -7.19
CA VAL A 171 -7.33 -9.01 -6.55
C VAL A 171 -6.13 -8.85 -7.45
N VAL A 172 -5.71 -7.60 -7.69
CA VAL A 172 -4.43 -7.28 -8.32
C VAL A 172 -3.58 -6.55 -7.29
N SER A 173 -2.40 -7.06 -6.99
CA SER A 173 -1.55 -6.49 -5.93
C SER A 173 -0.14 -6.19 -6.41
N THR A 174 0.47 -5.17 -5.80
CA THR A 174 1.90 -4.88 -5.88
C THR A 174 2.70 -5.89 -5.07
N ALA A 175 4.02 -5.77 -5.11
CA ALA A 175 4.91 -6.49 -4.19
C ALA A 175 4.61 -6.14 -2.72
N THR A 176 4.29 -4.88 -2.43
CA THR A 176 3.88 -4.43 -1.08
C THR A 176 2.60 -5.12 -0.64
N GLY A 177 1.57 -5.11 -1.49
CA GLY A 177 0.27 -5.75 -1.24
C GLY A 177 0.31 -7.28 -1.25
N SER A 178 1.41 -7.88 -1.73
CA SER A 178 1.57 -9.34 -1.72
C SER A 178 1.51 -9.95 -0.31
N THR A 179 1.76 -9.16 0.73
CA THR A 179 1.64 -9.55 2.15
C THR A 179 0.31 -9.14 2.79
N ALA A 180 -0.62 -8.55 2.03
CA ALA A 180 -1.94 -8.10 2.47
C ALA A 180 -3.06 -9.06 2.03
N TYR A 181 -4.08 -8.59 1.34
CA TYR A 181 -5.24 -9.40 0.94
C TYR A 181 -4.86 -10.54 0.00
N SER A 182 -3.91 -10.31 -0.91
CA SER A 182 -3.38 -11.38 -1.79
C SER A 182 -2.84 -12.57 -0.99
N LEU A 183 -2.11 -12.32 0.11
CA LEU A 183 -1.61 -13.40 0.99
C LEU A 183 -2.75 -14.18 1.64
N SER A 184 -3.79 -13.50 2.12
CA SER A 184 -4.96 -14.15 2.73
C SER A 184 -5.69 -15.08 1.78
N LEU A 185 -5.58 -14.83 0.47
CA LEU A 185 -6.10 -15.71 -0.59
C LEU A 185 -5.11 -16.80 -1.00
N GLY A 186 -3.94 -16.92 -0.35
CA GLY A 186 -2.89 -17.88 -0.70
C GLY A 186 -2.03 -17.43 -1.90
N GLY A 187 -1.93 -16.12 -2.15
CA GLY A 187 -1.03 -15.55 -3.15
C GLY A 187 0.44 -15.67 -2.75
N ALA A 188 1.33 -15.58 -3.73
CA ALA A 188 2.77 -15.57 -3.50
C ALA A 188 3.22 -14.29 -2.79
N ILE A 189 4.25 -14.38 -1.96
CA ILE A 189 4.91 -13.22 -1.36
C ILE A 189 6.02 -12.77 -2.32
N LEU A 190 5.98 -11.50 -2.70
CA LEU A 190 7.04 -10.87 -3.49
C LEU A 190 8.00 -10.11 -2.58
N SER A 191 9.27 -10.02 -3.01
CA SER A 191 10.22 -9.10 -2.39
C SER A 191 9.70 -7.66 -2.48
N PRO A 192 9.78 -6.87 -1.41
CA PRO A 192 9.34 -5.48 -1.43
C PRO A 192 9.95 -4.61 -2.54
N SER A 193 11.14 -4.97 -2.98
CA SER A 193 11.87 -4.30 -4.06
C SER A 193 11.48 -4.79 -5.46
N SER A 194 10.55 -5.75 -5.58
CA SER A 194 10.05 -6.21 -6.87
C SER A 194 9.07 -5.21 -7.46
N ASN A 195 9.16 -4.97 -8.76
CA ASN A 195 8.20 -4.17 -9.51
C ASN A 195 7.14 -5.04 -10.20
N ASN A 196 7.06 -6.32 -9.86
CA ASN A 196 6.05 -7.22 -10.39
C ASN A 196 4.70 -7.01 -9.70
N MET A 197 3.62 -7.38 -10.40
CA MET A 197 2.28 -7.42 -9.82
C MET A 197 1.72 -8.84 -9.83
N ILE A 198 0.74 -9.11 -8.98
CA ILE A 198 0.07 -10.41 -8.87
C ILE A 198 -1.41 -10.22 -9.19
N ILE A 199 -1.99 -11.07 -10.04
CA ILE A 199 -3.44 -11.26 -10.09
C ILE A 199 -3.82 -12.54 -9.37
N LYS A 200 -4.81 -12.45 -8.48
CA LYS A 200 -5.32 -13.57 -7.68
C LYS A 200 -6.85 -13.60 -7.74
N PRO A 201 -7.48 -14.69 -8.18
CA PRO A 201 -8.92 -14.83 -8.11
C PRO A 201 -9.42 -15.00 -6.66
N ILE A 202 -10.63 -14.51 -6.39
CA ILE A 202 -11.34 -14.62 -5.11
C ILE A 202 -12.38 -15.74 -5.26
N ALA A 203 -12.31 -16.76 -4.42
CA ALA A 203 -13.25 -17.89 -4.38
C ALA A 203 -13.58 -18.47 -5.76
N SER A 204 -12.57 -18.55 -6.63
CA SER A 204 -12.74 -19.06 -7.99
C SER A 204 -12.85 -20.58 -8.02
N HIS A 205 -13.69 -21.08 -8.94
CA HIS A 205 -13.73 -22.49 -9.27
C HIS A 205 -12.48 -22.99 -10.02
N ALA A 206 -11.63 -22.08 -10.51
CA ALA A 206 -10.36 -22.43 -11.15
C ALA A 206 -9.29 -22.75 -10.11
N SER A 207 -8.50 -23.79 -10.35
CA SER A 207 -7.52 -24.35 -9.42
C SER A 207 -6.20 -23.57 -9.32
N LEU A 208 -6.15 -22.29 -9.67
CA LEU A 208 -4.94 -21.49 -9.58
C LEU A 208 -4.69 -21.04 -8.12
N LEU A 209 -4.03 -21.88 -7.33
CA LEU A 209 -3.83 -21.66 -5.90
C LEU A 209 -2.91 -20.46 -5.58
N GLY A 210 -1.85 -20.24 -6.35
CA GLY A 210 -0.81 -19.26 -6.03
C GLY A 210 -1.01 -17.84 -6.62
N GLY A 211 -1.99 -17.66 -7.53
CA GLY A 211 -2.08 -16.45 -8.35
C GLY A 211 -1.06 -16.45 -9.49
N LEU A 212 -1.15 -15.46 -10.37
CA LEU A 212 -0.22 -15.26 -11.48
C LEU A 212 0.61 -14.01 -11.21
N VAL A 213 1.94 -14.16 -11.19
CA VAL A 213 2.89 -13.06 -11.12
C VAL A 213 3.16 -12.55 -12.52
N MET A 214 3.04 -11.26 -12.72
CA MET A 214 3.24 -10.58 -14.00
C MET A 214 4.42 -9.62 -13.92
N GLU A 215 5.08 -9.43 -15.03
CA GLU A 215 6.23 -8.53 -15.20
C GLU A 215 5.84 -7.07 -14.99
N SER A 216 6.83 -6.21 -14.72
CA SER A 216 6.60 -4.79 -14.42
C SER A 216 6.01 -3.99 -15.56
N ASP A 217 6.27 -4.38 -16.81
CA ASP A 217 5.77 -3.76 -18.04
C ASP A 217 4.45 -4.37 -18.53
N ALA A 218 3.90 -5.34 -17.79
CA ALA A 218 2.65 -5.99 -18.12
C ALA A 218 1.47 -5.01 -18.01
N LYS A 219 0.62 -4.98 -19.04
CA LYS A 219 -0.62 -4.24 -19.07
C LYS A 219 -1.79 -5.23 -18.93
N LEU A 220 -2.40 -5.23 -17.76
CA LEU A 220 -3.56 -6.07 -17.46
C LEU A 220 -4.83 -5.31 -17.80
N ILE A 221 -5.72 -5.94 -18.57
CA ILE A 221 -7.05 -5.43 -18.87
C ILE A 221 -8.08 -6.37 -18.28
N LEU A 222 -8.98 -5.83 -17.48
CA LEU A 222 -10.10 -6.56 -16.88
C LEU A 222 -11.42 -6.06 -17.46
N LYS A 223 -12.28 -7.03 -17.83
CA LYS A 223 -13.69 -6.81 -18.11
C LYS A 223 -14.50 -7.72 -17.23
N ALA A 224 -15.67 -7.30 -16.80
CA ALA A 224 -16.54 -8.15 -16.04
C ALA A 224 -17.95 -8.13 -16.62
N ASP A 225 -18.53 -9.33 -16.75
CA ASP A 225 -19.95 -9.47 -17.01
C ASP A 225 -20.67 -9.77 -15.70
N SER A 226 -21.56 -8.86 -15.32
CA SER A 226 -22.39 -8.99 -14.14
C SER A 226 -23.75 -8.39 -14.39
N ARG A 227 -24.79 -9.13 -14.02
CA ARG A 227 -26.19 -8.63 -13.99
C ARG A 227 -26.46 -7.74 -12.76
N GLU A 228 -25.53 -7.69 -11.83
CA GLU A 228 -25.61 -7.01 -10.54
C GLU A 228 -24.50 -5.99 -10.41
N ASP A 229 -24.65 -5.10 -9.43
CA ASP A 229 -23.60 -4.13 -9.12
C ASP A 229 -22.30 -4.86 -8.70
N LEU A 230 -21.19 -4.32 -9.16
CA LEU A 230 -19.83 -4.74 -8.77
C LEU A 230 -19.28 -3.76 -7.74
N SER A 231 -18.34 -4.23 -6.94
CA SER A 231 -17.55 -3.42 -6.01
C SER A 231 -16.12 -3.32 -6.50
N LEU A 232 -15.62 -2.08 -6.58
CA LEU A 232 -14.24 -1.75 -6.86
C LEU A 232 -13.64 -1.15 -5.59
N THR A 233 -12.57 -1.74 -5.09
CA THR A 233 -11.89 -1.25 -3.88
C THR A 233 -10.41 -1.05 -4.16
N VAL A 234 -9.84 0.03 -3.64
CA VAL A 234 -8.41 0.36 -3.75
C VAL A 234 -7.85 0.53 -2.35
N ASP A 235 -6.79 -0.21 -2.02
CA ASP A 235 -6.11 -0.21 -0.71
C ASP A 235 -7.06 -0.36 0.49
N GLY A 236 -8.23 -0.99 0.28
CA GLY A 236 -9.21 -1.31 1.32
C GLY A 236 -10.02 -0.13 1.86
N PHE A 237 -9.93 1.08 1.29
CA PHE A 237 -10.68 2.23 1.78
C PHE A 237 -11.29 3.14 0.68
N ILE A 238 -10.84 3.06 -0.56
CA ILE A 238 -11.56 3.66 -1.68
C ILE A 238 -12.52 2.59 -2.20
N ASP A 239 -13.81 2.81 -2.01
CA ASP A 239 -14.85 1.87 -2.42
C ASP A 239 -15.80 2.56 -3.41
N THR A 240 -16.05 1.92 -4.53
CA THR A 240 -16.92 2.43 -5.59
C THR A 240 -17.79 1.30 -6.11
N GLN A 241 -19.11 1.50 -6.06
CA GLN A 241 -20.06 0.60 -6.69
C GLN A 241 -20.12 0.86 -8.19
N LEU A 242 -20.02 -0.19 -8.98
CA LEU A 242 -20.07 -0.14 -10.44
C LEU A 242 -21.22 -0.98 -10.96
N ARG A 243 -22.04 -0.41 -11.85
CA ARG A 243 -23.05 -1.20 -12.60
C ARG A 243 -22.52 -1.65 -13.92
N GLU A 244 -21.87 -0.72 -14.62
CA GLU A 244 -21.35 -0.92 -15.96
C GLU A 244 -20.03 -0.18 -16.10
N PHE A 245 -19.10 -0.76 -16.81
CA PHE A 245 -17.87 -0.14 -17.26
C PHE A 245 -17.39 -0.86 -18.52
N ASP A 246 -16.55 -0.18 -19.33
CA ASP A 246 -16.07 -0.75 -20.57
C ASP A 246 -14.93 -1.75 -20.28
N TYR A 247 -13.93 -1.28 -19.54
CA TYR A 247 -12.81 -2.10 -19.05
C TYR A 247 -12.02 -1.34 -17.97
N ILE A 248 -11.20 -2.08 -17.25
CA ILE A 248 -10.23 -1.55 -16.29
C ILE A 248 -8.84 -1.94 -16.78
N GLU A 249 -7.97 -0.96 -16.89
CA GLU A 249 -6.57 -1.15 -17.25
C GLU A 249 -5.71 -0.99 -16.00
N ILE A 250 -4.82 -1.93 -15.73
CA ILE A 250 -3.96 -1.95 -14.55
C ILE A 250 -2.53 -2.25 -14.98
N GLN A 251 -1.59 -1.47 -14.48
CA GLN A 251 -0.16 -1.65 -14.67
C GLN A 251 0.60 -1.10 -13.47
N ILE A 252 1.87 -1.45 -13.33
CA ILE A 252 2.78 -0.74 -12.44
C ILE A 252 2.98 0.68 -12.99
N ASP A 253 2.98 1.69 -12.14
CA ASP A 253 3.25 3.07 -12.56
C ASP A 253 4.76 3.27 -12.72
N ASP A 254 5.19 3.60 -13.95
CA ASP A 254 6.60 3.81 -14.28
C ASP A 254 7.11 5.19 -13.82
N SER A 255 6.20 6.12 -13.51
CA SER A 255 6.50 7.52 -13.23
C SER A 255 6.41 7.88 -11.75
N LYS A 256 5.74 7.06 -10.94
CA LYS A 256 5.46 7.35 -9.55
C LYS A 256 5.80 6.15 -8.65
N THR A 257 6.36 6.47 -7.50
CA THR A 257 6.62 5.52 -6.41
C THR A 257 6.19 6.14 -5.09
N VAL A 258 5.99 5.31 -4.08
CA VAL A 258 5.89 5.76 -2.69
C VAL A 258 7.23 5.53 -2.02
N ASN A 259 7.77 6.59 -1.42
CA ASN A 259 9.05 6.58 -0.75
C ASN A 259 8.87 6.35 0.75
N PHE A 260 9.73 5.54 1.34
CA PHE A 260 9.78 5.28 2.78
C PHE A 260 11.15 5.62 3.33
N VAL A 261 11.18 6.19 4.55
CA VAL A 261 12.43 6.29 5.32
C VAL A 261 12.64 4.97 6.06
N ARG A 262 13.84 4.38 5.90
CA ARG A 262 14.21 3.09 6.47
C ARG A 262 15.57 3.13 7.16
N SER A 263 15.81 2.14 8.03
CA SER A 263 17.14 1.84 8.54
C SER A 263 18.08 1.36 7.44
N LEU A 264 19.37 1.40 7.67
CA LEU A 264 20.36 0.84 6.73
C LEU A 264 20.20 -0.67 6.55
N ASP A 265 19.70 -1.35 7.57
CA ASP A 265 19.54 -2.81 7.62
C ASP A 265 18.13 -3.29 7.28
N PHE A 266 17.25 -2.39 6.78
CA PHE A 266 15.83 -2.67 6.58
C PHE A 266 15.54 -3.93 5.75
N LYS A 267 16.41 -4.29 4.80
CA LYS A 267 16.21 -5.49 3.98
C LYS A 267 16.29 -6.78 4.79
N SER A 268 17.24 -6.87 5.69
CA SER A 268 17.38 -8.03 6.60
C SER A 268 16.29 -8.03 7.66
N GLU A 269 15.91 -6.87 8.16
CA GLU A 269 14.83 -6.67 9.14
C GLU A 269 13.47 -7.07 8.56
N TYR A 270 13.21 -6.76 7.27
CA TYR A 270 11.99 -7.18 6.58
C TYR A 270 11.82 -8.71 6.59
N TRP A 271 12.87 -9.46 6.18
CA TRP A 271 12.78 -10.92 6.13
C TRP A 271 12.65 -11.55 7.52
N ASN A 272 13.31 -10.98 8.54
CA ASN A 272 13.16 -11.40 9.93
C ASN A 272 11.73 -11.13 10.44
N SER A 273 11.17 -9.96 10.13
CA SER A 273 9.80 -9.61 10.48
C SER A 273 8.78 -10.53 9.80
N LEU A 274 8.98 -10.79 8.50
CA LEU A 274 8.15 -11.71 7.73
C LEU A 274 8.15 -13.12 8.35
N ALA A 275 9.35 -13.67 8.62
CA ALA A 275 9.49 -14.99 9.23
C ALA A 275 8.78 -15.08 10.59
N LYS A 276 8.90 -14.02 11.40
CA LYS A 276 8.22 -13.95 12.71
C LYS A 276 6.70 -13.89 12.55
N LYS A 277 6.18 -13.09 11.63
CA LYS A 277 4.74 -12.92 11.42
C LYS A 277 4.07 -14.15 10.83
N LEU A 278 4.78 -14.88 9.97
CA LEU A 278 4.30 -16.11 9.37
C LEU A 278 4.61 -17.34 10.22
N GLU A 279 5.17 -17.15 11.44
CA GLU A 279 5.56 -18.23 12.35
C GLU A 279 6.46 -19.28 11.67
N LEU A 280 7.29 -18.84 10.73
CA LEU A 280 8.22 -19.73 10.04
C LEU A 280 9.24 -20.25 11.06
N ARG A 281 9.41 -21.57 11.13
CA ARG A 281 10.41 -22.16 12.00
C ARG A 281 11.81 -21.70 11.56
N LYS A 282 12.50 -20.99 12.43
CA LYS A 282 13.95 -20.82 12.31
C LYS A 282 14.53 -22.18 12.63
N GLY A 283 14.91 -22.98 11.61
CA GLY A 283 15.71 -24.18 11.82
C GLY A 283 16.98 -23.80 12.61
N GLU A 284 17.50 -24.72 13.44
CA GLU A 284 18.85 -24.57 13.97
C GLU A 284 19.77 -24.34 12.78
N SER A 285 20.60 -23.29 12.85
CA SER A 285 21.63 -23.11 11.81
C SER A 285 22.40 -24.41 11.74
N LEU A 286 22.37 -25.06 10.56
CA LEU A 286 23.22 -26.22 10.34
C LEU A 286 24.62 -25.75 10.63
N GLY A 287 25.07 -26.01 11.85
CA GLY A 287 26.44 -25.68 12.30
C GLY A 287 27.42 -26.28 11.32
N ARG A 288 28.16 -25.43 10.65
CA ARG A 288 29.41 -25.81 9.98
C ARG A 288 30.54 -25.80 10.99
#